data_00706f6798c8fb74dad407c9b84d4508
#
_entry.id   00706f6798c8fb74dad407c9b84d4508
#
_cell.length_a   1.000
_cell.length_b   1.000
_cell.length_c   1.000
_cell.angle_alpha   90.00
_cell.angle_beta   90.00
_cell.angle_gamma   90.00
#
_symmetry.space_group_name_H-M   'P 1'
#
loop_
_entity.id
_entity.type
_entity.pdbx_description
1 polymer ?
#
loop_
_entity_poly.entity_id
_entity_poly.type
_entity_poly.pdbx_seq_one_letter_code
_entity_poly.pdbx_strand_id
1 'polypeptide(L)'
;MDLYHLKTFFTLAKVKNFTQAAELLFVTQSAVSHAIKKLETSVDTPLISRRGKVLELTPAGHALYRSCEKIFYEIEKADQEISRYRHEARVRIRLGSTVEFGTSILVNHIRSFLDAYPEIHLDFYFSHHLETPLARDEVDLVIDCIPHSLPNLATIYLFQEQYVTIASPDFIRSREIYALEDLERINILSNDKQLAWWRNFLTAIPGDKQSCLKNVVQINHIRGIINGAISGLGIGFVPKYTVIRELEEKVLVDPFPGIKPGADHFNIYIKKEKLEFEKNKALVDYLTRLKPSEFGVG
;
A
#
# COMPACT_ATOMS: atom_id res chain seq x y z
N MET A 1 -2.26 25.12 28.13
CA MET A 1 -2.01 24.12 27.09
C MET A 1 -1.58 22.81 27.78
N ASP A 2 -2.26 21.71 27.51
CA ASP A 2 -1.93 20.38 28.06
C ASP A 2 -1.87 19.32 26.95
N LEU A 3 -1.34 18.16 27.28
CA LEU A 3 -1.08 17.09 26.31
C LEU A 3 -2.37 16.51 25.70
N TYR A 4 -3.46 16.46 26.46
CA TYR A 4 -4.76 15.99 25.97
C TYR A 4 -5.34 16.94 24.91
N HIS A 5 -5.28 18.26 25.14
CA HIS A 5 -5.75 19.25 24.18
C HIS A 5 -4.86 19.27 22.93
N LEU A 6 -3.54 19.10 23.07
CA LEU A 6 -2.62 18.97 21.93
C LEU A 6 -2.93 17.70 21.11
N LYS A 7 -3.16 16.55 21.77
CA LYS A 7 -3.52 15.30 21.10
C LYS A 7 -4.83 15.42 20.34
N THR A 8 -5.83 16.07 20.96
CA THR A 8 -7.14 16.30 20.35
C THR A 8 -7.02 17.19 19.10
N PHE A 9 -6.27 18.28 19.20
CA PHE A 9 -6.00 19.18 18.06
C PHE A 9 -5.25 18.43 16.95
N PHE A 10 -4.20 17.71 17.28
CA PHE A 10 -3.38 16.97 16.34
C PHE A 10 -4.18 15.91 15.58
N THR A 11 -5.03 15.16 16.29
CA THR A 11 -5.94 14.18 15.67
C THR A 11 -6.95 14.86 14.76
N LEU A 12 -7.61 15.94 15.21
CA LEU A 12 -8.57 16.68 14.42
C LEU A 12 -7.95 17.29 13.16
N ALA A 13 -6.73 17.82 13.26
CA ALA A 13 -5.98 18.38 12.14
C ALA A 13 -5.69 17.35 11.05
N LYS A 14 -5.38 16.09 11.44
CA LYS A 14 -5.14 14.98 10.52
C LYS A 14 -6.40 14.56 9.77
N VAL A 15 -7.51 14.34 10.50
CA VAL A 15 -8.74 13.81 9.90
C VAL A 15 -9.68 14.86 9.35
N LYS A 16 -9.50 16.14 9.73
CA LYS A 16 -10.32 17.30 9.32
C LYS A 16 -11.84 17.10 9.53
N ASN A 17 -12.21 16.27 10.48
CA ASN A 17 -13.59 15.92 10.80
C ASN A 17 -13.76 15.69 12.30
N PHE A 18 -14.65 16.46 12.94
CA PHE A 18 -14.89 16.39 14.39
C PHE A 18 -15.44 15.03 14.85
N THR A 19 -16.35 14.44 14.09
CA THR A 19 -16.93 13.13 14.43
C THR A 19 -15.88 12.03 14.33
N GLN A 20 -15.13 12.02 13.24
CA GLN A 20 -14.04 11.03 13.05
C GLN A 20 -12.92 11.22 14.09
N ALA A 21 -12.58 12.46 14.46
CA ALA A 21 -11.61 12.70 15.52
C ALA A 21 -12.12 12.18 16.89
N ALA A 22 -13.41 12.33 17.16
CA ALA A 22 -14.05 11.84 18.39
C ALA A 22 -14.02 10.31 18.46
N GLU A 23 -14.32 9.63 17.37
CA GLU A 23 -14.22 8.17 17.25
C GLU A 23 -12.80 7.67 17.52
N LEU A 24 -11.79 8.26 16.88
CA LEU A 24 -10.37 7.91 17.06
C LEU A 24 -9.85 8.16 18.48
N LEU A 25 -10.42 9.14 19.18
CA LEU A 25 -10.04 9.48 20.56
C LEU A 25 -10.92 8.80 21.61
N PHE A 26 -11.95 8.03 21.20
CA PHE A 26 -12.91 7.39 22.08
C PHE A 26 -13.64 8.38 23.01
N VAL A 27 -14.01 9.56 22.47
CA VAL A 27 -14.73 10.62 23.17
C VAL A 27 -15.94 11.12 22.36
N THR A 28 -16.75 12.02 22.92
CA THR A 28 -17.83 12.64 22.18
C THR A 28 -17.35 13.77 21.27
N GLN A 29 -18.07 14.06 20.20
CA GLN A 29 -17.77 15.18 19.31
C GLN A 29 -17.78 16.54 20.05
N SER A 30 -18.67 16.70 21.05
CA SER A 30 -18.70 17.87 21.91
C SER A 30 -17.45 18.00 22.78
N ALA A 31 -16.88 16.90 23.27
CA ALA A 31 -15.62 16.89 24.01
C ALA A 31 -14.46 17.36 23.15
N VAL A 32 -14.39 16.89 21.88
CA VAL A 32 -13.39 17.37 20.91
C VAL A 32 -13.54 18.88 20.68
N SER A 33 -14.76 19.36 20.41
CA SER A 33 -15.01 20.79 20.19
C SER A 33 -14.62 21.66 21.40
N HIS A 34 -14.92 21.18 22.62
CA HIS A 34 -14.56 21.88 23.84
C HIS A 34 -13.05 21.89 24.08
N ALA A 35 -12.35 20.78 23.82
CA ALA A 35 -10.90 20.68 23.93
C ALA A 35 -10.18 21.66 22.97
N ILE A 36 -10.66 21.76 21.73
CA ILE A 36 -10.14 22.74 20.75
C ILE A 36 -10.34 24.16 21.23
N LYS A 37 -11.55 24.50 21.67
CA LYS A 37 -11.83 25.84 22.20
C LYS A 37 -10.97 26.21 23.39
N LYS A 38 -10.76 25.28 24.33
CA LYS A 38 -9.84 25.48 25.47
C LYS A 38 -8.39 25.69 25.00
N LEU A 39 -7.94 24.93 23.99
CA LEU A 39 -6.61 25.08 23.43
C LEU A 39 -6.43 26.46 22.81
N GLU A 40 -7.35 26.88 21.93
CA GLU A 40 -7.34 28.21 21.31
C GLU A 40 -7.36 29.34 22.33
N THR A 41 -8.19 29.22 23.38
CA THR A 41 -8.20 30.15 24.50
C THR A 41 -6.85 30.18 25.23
N SER A 42 -6.19 29.04 25.42
CA SER A 42 -4.90 28.96 26.13
C SER A 42 -3.73 29.58 25.35
N VAL A 43 -3.83 29.68 24.04
CA VAL A 43 -2.82 30.29 23.14
C VAL A 43 -3.27 31.65 22.59
N ASP A 44 -4.45 32.11 22.99
CA ASP A 44 -5.09 33.37 22.58
C ASP A 44 -5.09 33.57 21.05
N THR A 45 -5.29 32.49 20.30
CA THR A 45 -5.21 32.52 18.84
C THR A 45 -6.06 31.39 18.23
N PRO A 46 -6.87 31.66 17.20
CA PRO A 46 -7.57 30.62 16.48
C PRO A 46 -6.59 29.69 15.75
N LEU A 47 -6.77 28.40 15.94
CA LEU A 47 -5.95 27.35 15.30
C LEU A 47 -6.68 26.72 14.12
N ILE A 48 -8.00 26.79 14.12
CA ILE A 48 -8.88 26.20 13.13
C ILE A 48 -9.77 27.29 12.53
N SER A 49 -9.95 27.23 11.21
CA SER A 49 -10.92 28.04 10.46
C SER A 49 -11.93 27.15 9.76
N ARG A 50 -13.14 27.70 9.55
CA ARG A 50 -14.18 27.05 8.75
C ARG A 50 -14.46 27.89 7.51
N ARG A 51 -14.20 27.34 6.33
CA ARG A 51 -14.68 27.89 5.06
C ARG A 51 -15.86 27.05 4.58
N GLY A 52 -17.07 27.47 4.92
CA GLY A 52 -18.29 26.69 4.66
C GLY A 52 -18.29 25.38 5.48
N LYS A 53 -18.28 24.24 4.79
CA LYS A 53 -18.24 22.90 5.42
C LYS A 53 -16.81 22.33 5.60
N VAL A 54 -15.78 23.01 5.09
CA VAL A 54 -14.40 22.54 5.10
C VAL A 54 -13.68 23.08 6.33
N LEU A 55 -13.03 22.19 7.08
CA LEU A 55 -12.16 22.51 8.20
C LEU A 55 -10.73 22.69 7.70
N GLU A 56 -10.12 23.84 7.97
CA GLU A 56 -8.77 24.21 7.59
C GLU A 56 -7.98 24.69 8.82
N LEU A 57 -6.67 24.49 8.80
CA LEU A 57 -5.80 25.07 9.81
C LEU A 57 -5.49 26.54 9.47
N THR A 58 -5.45 27.38 10.50
CA THR A 58 -4.89 28.74 10.38
C THR A 58 -3.36 28.69 10.25
N PRO A 59 -2.68 29.78 9.90
CA PRO A 59 -1.21 29.83 9.96
C PRO A 59 -0.66 29.43 11.33
N ALA A 60 -1.30 29.85 12.42
CA ALA A 60 -0.96 29.44 13.80
C ALA A 60 -1.24 27.93 14.02
N GLY A 61 -2.37 27.42 13.47
CA GLY A 61 -2.70 26.00 13.49
C GLY A 61 -1.64 25.16 12.79
N HIS A 62 -1.15 25.58 11.62
CA HIS A 62 -0.06 24.90 10.93
C HIS A 62 1.26 24.90 11.73
N ALA A 63 1.58 26.01 12.41
CA ALA A 63 2.74 26.09 13.25
C ALA A 63 2.65 25.12 14.45
N LEU A 64 1.49 25.11 15.12
CA LEU A 64 1.25 24.21 16.25
C LEU A 64 1.21 22.73 15.79
N TYR A 65 0.66 22.44 14.62
CA TYR A 65 0.63 21.09 14.05
C TYR A 65 2.05 20.52 13.92
N ARG A 66 2.98 21.27 13.31
CA ARG A 66 4.40 20.86 13.20
C ARG A 66 5.07 20.66 14.56
N SER A 67 4.69 21.45 15.57
CA SER A 67 5.20 21.25 16.94
C SER A 67 4.62 19.99 17.57
N CYS A 68 3.34 19.70 17.35
CA CYS A 68 2.70 18.47 17.82
C CYS A 68 3.33 17.22 17.21
N GLU A 69 3.70 17.25 15.93
CA GLU A 69 4.43 16.14 15.28
C GLU A 69 5.70 15.78 16.06
N LYS A 70 6.51 16.79 16.43
CA LYS A 70 7.74 16.57 17.20
C LYS A 70 7.46 16.10 18.64
N ILE A 71 6.49 16.69 19.31
CA ILE A 71 6.12 16.32 20.68
C ILE A 71 5.67 14.86 20.75
N PHE A 72 4.77 14.46 19.88
CA PHE A 72 4.25 13.09 19.88
C PHE A 72 5.27 12.06 19.39
N TYR A 73 6.19 12.46 18.50
CA TYR A 73 7.35 11.65 18.16
C TYR A 73 8.25 11.38 19.39
N GLU A 74 8.62 12.41 20.17
CA GLU A 74 9.45 12.23 21.36
C GLU A 74 8.74 11.40 22.43
N ILE A 75 7.42 11.52 22.57
CA ILE A 75 6.63 10.68 23.48
C ILE A 75 6.67 9.22 23.02
N GLU A 76 6.46 8.95 21.72
CA GLU A 76 6.52 7.59 21.17
C GLU A 76 7.91 6.98 21.35
N LYS A 77 8.96 7.77 21.15
CA LYS A 77 10.34 7.36 21.38
C LYS A 77 10.60 7.01 22.85
N ALA A 78 10.15 7.86 23.78
CA ALA A 78 10.24 7.59 25.20
C ALA A 78 9.50 6.31 25.62
N ASP A 79 8.28 6.08 25.09
CA ASP A 79 7.53 4.86 25.34
C ASP A 79 8.27 3.60 24.83
N GLN A 80 8.96 3.70 23.69
CA GLN A 80 9.77 2.60 23.17
C GLN A 80 11.02 2.36 24.03
N GLU A 81 11.69 3.41 24.48
CA GLU A 81 12.83 3.28 25.41
C GLU A 81 12.41 2.62 26.72
N ILE A 82 11.28 3.04 27.30
CA ILE A 82 10.74 2.46 28.53
C ILE A 82 10.31 1.00 28.31
N SER A 83 9.76 0.67 27.13
CA SER A 83 9.32 -0.70 26.82
C SER A 83 10.49 -1.68 26.81
N ARG A 84 11.73 -1.27 26.51
CA ARG A 84 12.93 -2.13 26.62
C ARG A 84 13.18 -2.64 28.04
N TYR A 85 12.70 -1.93 29.06
CA TYR A 85 12.82 -2.33 30.47
C TYR A 85 11.65 -3.21 30.95
N ARG A 86 10.61 -3.40 30.14
CA ARG A 86 9.50 -4.31 30.42
C ARG A 86 9.77 -5.66 29.77
N HIS A 87 10.00 -6.70 30.54
CA HIS A 87 10.32 -8.06 30.05
C HIS A 87 9.26 -8.68 29.11
N GLU A 88 8.14 -8.02 28.82
CA GLU A 88 7.05 -8.49 27.97
C GLU A 88 6.55 -7.46 26.95
N ALA A 89 7.24 -6.35 26.73
CA ALA A 89 6.78 -5.31 25.83
C ALA A 89 7.00 -5.72 24.36
N ARG A 90 6.00 -6.33 23.76
CA ARG A 90 5.95 -6.54 22.29
C ARG A 90 5.89 -5.21 21.57
N VAL A 91 6.89 -4.94 20.79
CA VAL A 91 6.97 -3.73 19.96
C VAL A 91 6.17 -3.95 18.68
N ARG A 92 5.12 -3.18 18.48
CA ARG A 92 4.24 -3.35 17.33
C ARG A 92 4.72 -2.53 16.11
N ILE A 93 4.66 -3.13 14.93
CA ILE A 93 4.80 -2.45 13.63
C ILE A 93 3.53 -2.71 12.83
N ARG A 94 2.92 -1.67 12.27
CA ARG A 94 1.77 -1.75 11.36
C ARG A 94 2.27 -1.55 9.94
N LEU A 95 2.27 -2.62 9.16
CA LEU A 95 2.79 -2.67 7.79
C LEU A 95 1.65 -2.67 6.79
N GLY A 96 1.55 -1.60 5.99
CA GLY A 96 0.65 -1.52 4.86
C GLY A 96 1.26 -2.11 3.59
N SER A 97 0.45 -2.74 2.74
CA SER A 97 0.89 -3.20 1.42
C SER A 97 -0.29 -3.30 0.46
N THR A 98 0.00 -3.32 -0.86
CA THR A 98 -1.01 -3.77 -1.83
C THR A 98 -1.46 -5.18 -1.49
N VAL A 99 -2.73 -5.50 -1.81
CA VAL A 99 -3.33 -6.81 -1.47
C VAL A 99 -2.52 -7.94 -2.10
N GLU A 100 -2.17 -7.81 -3.36
CA GLU A 100 -1.48 -8.82 -4.14
C GLU A 100 -0.07 -9.09 -3.63
N PHE A 101 0.72 -8.04 -3.43
CA PHE A 101 2.08 -8.18 -2.90
C PHE A 101 2.07 -8.71 -1.46
N GLY A 102 1.18 -8.17 -0.63
CA GLY A 102 1.04 -8.60 0.76
C GLY A 102 0.74 -10.09 0.89
N THR A 103 -0.24 -10.58 0.13
CA THR A 103 -0.72 -11.97 0.21
C THR A 103 0.16 -12.98 -0.53
N SER A 104 0.79 -12.58 -1.64
CA SER A 104 1.60 -13.50 -2.46
C SER A 104 3.05 -13.57 -2.03
N ILE A 105 3.64 -12.45 -1.58
CA ILE A 105 5.08 -12.36 -1.29
C ILE A 105 5.35 -12.09 0.18
N LEU A 106 4.82 -10.98 0.72
CA LEU A 106 5.23 -10.48 2.03
C LEU A 106 4.98 -11.51 3.14
N VAL A 107 3.77 -12.09 3.21
CA VAL A 107 3.42 -13.08 4.24
C VAL A 107 4.34 -14.31 4.19
N ASN A 108 4.79 -14.72 3.01
CA ASN A 108 5.65 -15.88 2.85
C ASN A 108 7.11 -15.64 3.28
N HIS A 109 7.59 -14.39 3.18
CA HIS A 109 8.99 -14.05 3.47
C HIS A 109 9.20 -13.45 4.86
N ILE A 110 8.14 -13.02 5.56
CA ILE A 110 8.27 -12.31 6.84
C ILE A 110 8.63 -13.21 8.03
N ARG A 111 8.47 -14.53 7.89
CA ARG A 111 8.71 -15.48 8.98
C ARG A 111 10.12 -15.36 9.55
N SER A 112 11.15 -15.34 8.70
CA SER A 112 12.53 -15.23 9.13
C SER A 112 12.84 -13.92 9.87
N PHE A 113 12.12 -12.85 9.54
CA PHE A 113 12.18 -11.59 10.29
C PHE A 113 11.62 -11.76 11.69
N LEU A 114 10.44 -12.36 11.83
CA LEU A 114 9.80 -12.58 13.14
C LEU A 114 10.59 -13.56 14.01
N ASP A 115 11.23 -14.57 13.41
CA ASP A 115 12.11 -15.49 14.12
C ASP A 115 13.37 -14.78 14.65
N ALA A 116 13.89 -13.78 13.90
CA ALA A 116 15.06 -12.97 14.30
C ALA A 116 14.73 -11.86 15.33
N TYR A 117 13.47 -11.39 15.35
CA TYR A 117 12.99 -10.30 16.22
C TYR A 117 11.71 -10.73 16.94
N PRO A 118 11.78 -11.66 17.89
CA PRO A 118 10.61 -12.25 18.55
C PRO A 118 9.82 -11.25 19.40
N GLU A 119 10.43 -10.12 19.77
CA GLU A 119 9.78 -9.01 20.47
C GLU A 119 8.89 -8.17 19.54
N ILE A 120 9.08 -8.25 18.20
CA ILE A 120 8.31 -7.48 17.24
C ILE A 120 7.00 -8.20 16.90
N HIS A 121 5.90 -7.47 17.02
CA HIS A 121 4.59 -7.90 16.56
C HIS A 121 4.20 -7.13 15.30
N LEU A 122 3.85 -7.84 14.22
CA LEU A 122 3.43 -7.24 12.96
C LEU A 122 1.92 -7.29 12.79
N ASP A 123 1.33 -6.13 12.51
CA ASP A 123 -0.03 -6.03 12.00
C ASP A 123 0.02 -5.69 10.52
N PHE A 124 -0.63 -6.49 9.68
CA PHE A 124 -0.71 -6.25 8.25
C PHE A 124 -1.98 -5.51 7.89
N TYR A 125 -1.84 -4.50 7.03
CA TYR A 125 -2.95 -3.76 6.46
C TYR A 125 -2.86 -3.82 4.93
N PHE A 126 -3.67 -4.66 4.30
CA PHE A 126 -3.67 -4.84 2.85
C PHE A 126 -4.79 -4.01 2.19
N SER A 127 -4.41 -3.11 1.30
CA SER A 127 -5.33 -2.20 0.63
C SER A 127 -4.73 -1.66 -0.67
N HIS A 128 -5.58 -1.27 -1.61
CA HIS A 128 -5.18 -0.49 -2.79
C HIS A 128 -5.14 1.03 -2.52
N HIS A 129 -5.51 1.45 -1.30
CA HIS A 129 -5.54 2.86 -0.89
C HIS A 129 -4.70 3.04 0.37
N LEU A 130 -3.39 3.19 0.20
CA LEU A 130 -2.40 3.20 1.28
C LEU A 130 -1.96 4.61 1.71
N GLU A 131 -2.18 5.64 0.88
CA GLU A 131 -1.76 7.01 1.18
C GLU A 131 -2.45 7.57 2.43
N THR A 132 -3.77 7.39 2.53
CA THR A 132 -4.54 7.90 3.67
C THR A 132 -4.15 7.22 5.00
N PRO A 133 -4.06 5.89 5.11
CA PRO A 133 -3.56 5.24 6.31
C PRO A 133 -2.14 5.68 6.70
N LEU A 134 -1.24 5.85 5.72
CA LEU A 134 0.12 6.33 5.98
C LEU A 134 0.12 7.78 6.48
N ALA A 135 -0.67 8.65 5.85
CA ALA A 135 -0.78 10.05 6.24
C ALA A 135 -1.31 10.21 7.68
N ARG A 136 -2.27 9.35 8.08
CA ARG A 136 -2.91 9.38 9.40
C ARG A 136 -2.17 8.60 10.49
N ASP A 137 -1.01 8.01 10.19
CA ASP A 137 -0.27 7.12 11.09
C ASP A 137 -1.08 5.88 11.54
N GLU A 138 -2.03 5.43 10.73
CA GLU A 138 -2.75 4.16 10.93
C GLU A 138 -1.83 2.97 10.61
N VAL A 139 -0.83 3.20 9.73
CA VAL A 139 0.29 2.28 9.46
C VAL A 139 1.62 3.00 9.68
N ASP A 140 2.68 2.25 10.00
CA ASP A 140 4.00 2.82 10.25
C ASP A 140 4.80 2.98 8.95
N LEU A 141 4.65 2.06 8.02
CA LEU A 141 5.21 2.09 6.67
C LEU A 141 4.29 1.38 5.68
N VAL A 142 4.46 1.64 4.39
CA VAL A 142 3.73 0.95 3.32
C VAL A 142 4.68 0.49 2.22
N ILE A 143 4.32 -0.63 1.56
CA ILE A 143 4.98 -1.16 0.37
C ILE A 143 3.98 -1.03 -0.78
N ASP A 144 4.31 -0.20 -1.77
CA ASP A 144 3.41 0.12 -2.86
C ASP A 144 4.17 0.39 -4.17
N CYS A 145 3.51 0.12 -5.31
CA CYS A 145 3.97 0.52 -6.63
C CYS A 145 3.45 1.90 -7.04
N ILE A 146 2.41 2.42 -6.35
CA ILE A 146 1.89 3.76 -6.60
C ILE A 146 2.74 4.79 -5.85
N PRO A 147 3.23 5.86 -6.53
CA PRO A 147 3.97 6.91 -5.87
C PRO A 147 3.12 7.66 -4.84
N HIS A 148 3.63 7.81 -3.63
CA HIS A 148 3.03 8.61 -2.57
C HIS A 148 3.75 9.95 -2.40
N SER A 149 3.01 11.04 -2.21
CA SER A 149 3.54 12.39 -2.06
C SER A 149 3.08 13.02 -0.74
N LEU A 150 3.76 12.65 0.34
CA LEU A 150 3.51 13.20 1.67
C LEU A 150 4.73 14.00 2.18
N PRO A 151 4.52 15.03 3.02
CA PRO A 151 5.64 15.71 3.70
C PRO A 151 6.48 14.75 4.50
N ASN A 152 7.80 14.96 4.49
CA ASN A 152 8.78 14.15 5.26
C ASN A 152 8.77 12.65 4.96
N LEU A 153 8.31 12.24 3.77
CA LEU A 153 8.33 10.86 3.35
C LEU A 153 9.74 10.44 2.89
N ALA A 154 10.22 9.30 3.36
CA ALA A 154 11.32 8.57 2.76
C ALA A 154 10.76 7.54 1.79
N THR A 155 11.35 7.46 0.61
CA THR A 155 11.04 6.46 -0.43
C THR A 155 12.27 5.58 -0.61
N ILE A 156 12.13 4.29 -0.38
CA ILE A 156 13.21 3.31 -0.46
C ILE A 156 12.82 2.30 -1.52
N TYR A 157 13.63 2.21 -2.57
CA TYR A 157 13.42 1.26 -3.67
C TYR A 157 13.52 -0.18 -3.17
N LEU A 158 12.58 -1.03 -3.62
CA LEU A 158 12.56 -2.45 -3.26
C LEU A 158 12.87 -3.33 -4.47
N PHE A 159 12.01 -3.31 -5.51
CA PHE A 159 12.23 -4.06 -6.74
C PHE A 159 11.41 -3.47 -7.91
N GLN A 160 11.73 -3.90 -9.12
CA GLN A 160 10.96 -3.57 -10.31
C GLN A 160 9.97 -4.71 -10.61
N GLU A 161 8.68 -4.37 -10.67
CA GLU A 161 7.61 -5.32 -10.97
C GLU A 161 7.69 -5.80 -12.43
N GLN A 162 7.40 -7.07 -12.67
CA GLN A 162 7.25 -7.64 -14.00
C GLN A 162 5.80 -8.11 -14.18
N TYR A 163 5.28 -7.91 -15.38
CA TYR A 163 3.96 -8.38 -15.78
C TYR A 163 4.07 -9.53 -16.76
N VAL A 164 3.08 -10.43 -16.75
CA VAL A 164 3.02 -11.61 -17.59
C VAL A 164 1.59 -11.85 -18.07
N THR A 165 1.46 -12.27 -19.32
CA THR A 165 0.20 -12.85 -19.81
C THR A 165 0.06 -14.28 -19.31
N ILE A 166 -1.17 -14.69 -18.97
CA ILE A 166 -1.43 -16.02 -18.41
C ILE A 166 -2.65 -16.68 -19.07
N ALA A 167 -2.50 -17.95 -19.38
CA ALA A 167 -3.60 -18.82 -19.81
C ALA A 167 -3.30 -20.27 -19.49
N SER A 168 -4.32 -21.12 -19.37
CA SER A 168 -4.09 -22.57 -19.25
C SER A 168 -3.60 -23.16 -20.56
N PRO A 169 -2.70 -24.18 -20.54
CA PRO A 169 -2.22 -24.84 -21.76
C PRO A 169 -3.35 -25.41 -22.61
N ASP A 170 -4.40 -25.93 -21.98
CA ASP A 170 -5.56 -26.51 -22.67
C ASP A 170 -6.37 -25.45 -23.40
N PHE A 171 -6.55 -24.27 -22.78
CA PHE A 171 -7.23 -23.15 -23.42
C PHE A 171 -6.48 -22.70 -24.69
N ILE A 172 -5.12 -22.56 -24.58
CA ILE A 172 -4.29 -22.17 -25.72
C ILE A 172 -4.44 -23.18 -26.87
N ARG A 173 -4.32 -24.48 -26.56
CA ARG A 173 -4.45 -25.55 -27.59
C ARG A 173 -5.85 -25.60 -28.22
N SER A 174 -6.89 -25.55 -27.38
CA SER A 174 -8.27 -25.67 -27.85
C SER A 174 -8.75 -24.46 -28.66
N ARG A 175 -8.15 -23.30 -28.45
CA ARG A 175 -8.47 -22.05 -29.16
C ARG A 175 -7.45 -21.70 -30.24
N GLU A 176 -6.41 -22.54 -30.41
CA GLU A 176 -5.35 -22.34 -31.41
C GLU A 176 -4.74 -20.94 -31.34
N ILE A 177 -4.26 -20.57 -30.14
CA ILE A 177 -3.70 -19.24 -29.87
C ILE A 177 -2.20 -19.27 -30.10
N TYR A 178 -1.75 -18.66 -31.20
CA TYR A 178 -0.35 -18.66 -31.64
C TYR A 178 0.20 -17.25 -31.93
N ALA A 179 -0.69 -16.28 -32.13
CA ALA A 179 -0.32 -14.92 -32.50
C ALA A 179 -1.19 -13.90 -31.76
N LEU A 180 -0.74 -12.64 -31.74
CA LEU A 180 -1.45 -11.54 -31.06
C LEU A 180 -2.84 -11.28 -31.67
N GLU A 181 -3.01 -11.52 -32.94
CA GLU A 181 -4.27 -11.38 -33.68
C GLU A 181 -5.35 -12.31 -33.12
N ASP A 182 -4.96 -13.45 -32.54
CA ASP A 182 -5.88 -14.41 -31.94
C ASP A 182 -6.60 -13.86 -30.71
N LEU A 183 -6.06 -12.80 -30.08
CA LEU A 183 -6.69 -12.12 -28.95
C LEU A 183 -8.05 -11.49 -29.30
N GLU A 184 -8.31 -11.20 -30.58
CA GLU A 184 -9.58 -10.62 -31.02
C GLU A 184 -10.79 -11.54 -30.80
N ARG A 185 -10.57 -12.85 -30.83
CA ARG A 185 -11.62 -13.89 -30.79
C ARG A 185 -11.80 -14.58 -29.46
N ILE A 186 -11.02 -14.17 -28.45
CA ILE A 186 -11.03 -14.78 -27.11
C ILE A 186 -11.36 -13.77 -26.02
N ASN A 187 -11.69 -14.26 -24.84
CA ASN A 187 -11.93 -13.41 -23.68
C ASN A 187 -10.63 -12.89 -23.10
N ILE A 188 -10.61 -11.60 -22.83
CA ILE A 188 -9.54 -10.87 -22.12
C ILE A 188 -10.00 -10.63 -20.69
N LEU A 189 -9.31 -11.24 -19.73
CA LEU A 189 -9.61 -11.09 -18.31
C LEU A 189 -8.92 -9.82 -17.80
N SER A 190 -9.69 -8.88 -17.27
CA SER A 190 -9.19 -7.59 -16.81
C SER A 190 -9.83 -7.18 -15.48
N ASN A 191 -9.08 -6.45 -14.64
CA ASN A 191 -9.59 -5.89 -13.41
C ASN A 191 -10.58 -4.74 -13.64
N ASP A 192 -10.49 -4.07 -14.78
CA ASP A 192 -11.39 -3.00 -15.21
C ASP A 192 -11.77 -3.10 -16.70
N LYS A 193 -12.88 -2.47 -17.07
CA LYS A 193 -13.36 -2.43 -18.47
C LYS A 193 -12.51 -1.54 -19.37
N GLN A 194 -11.78 -0.58 -18.79
CA GLN A 194 -10.93 0.36 -19.52
C GLN A 194 -9.57 -0.24 -19.86
N LEU A 195 -9.30 -1.46 -19.43
CA LEU A 195 -8.05 -2.19 -19.69
C LEU A 195 -6.81 -1.41 -19.18
N ALA A 196 -6.90 -0.76 -18.01
CA ALA A 196 -5.85 0.10 -17.50
C ALA A 196 -4.49 -0.63 -17.42
N TRP A 197 -4.49 -1.85 -16.90
CA TRP A 197 -3.26 -2.67 -16.85
C TRP A 197 -2.85 -3.19 -18.22
N TRP A 198 -3.80 -3.63 -19.04
CA TRP A 198 -3.52 -4.09 -20.37
C TRP A 198 -2.93 -3.00 -21.28
N ARG A 199 -3.06 -1.71 -20.92
CA ARG A 199 -2.37 -0.64 -21.63
C ARG A 199 -0.84 -0.80 -21.59
N ASN A 200 -0.27 -1.29 -20.50
CA ASN A 200 1.16 -1.59 -20.43
C ASN A 200 1.54 -2.68 -21.43
N PHE A 201 0.71 -3.71 -21.58
CA PHE A 201 0.89 -4.73 -22.61
C PHE A 201 0.76 -4.13 -24.02
N LEU A 202 -0.27 -3.31 -24.26
CA LEU A 202 -0.49 -2.67 -25.56
C LEU A 202 0.65 -1.75 -25.97
N THR A 203 1.31 -1.07 -25.04
CA THR A 203 2.48 -0.21 -25.36
C THR A 203 3.70 -0.99 -25.83
N ALA A 204 3.76 -2.29 -25.50
CA ALA A 204 4.86 -3.17 -25.88
C ALA A 204 4.65 -3.89 -27.24
N ILE A 205 3.48 -3.72 -27.86
CA ILE A 205 3.16 -4.31 -29.17
C ILE A 205 3.04 -3.24 -30.27
N PRO A 206 3.24 -3.57 -31.53
CA PRO A 206 3.08 -2.63 -32.64
C PRO A 206 1.68 -1.98 -32.66
N GLY A 207 1.62 -0.68 -33.01
CA GLY A 207 0.40 0.13 -32.92
C GLY A 207 -0.79 -0.37 -33.76
N ASP A 208 -0.54 -1.02 -34.88
CA ASP A 208 -1.54 -1.63 -35.74
C ASP A 208 -2.25 -2.84 -35.08
N LYS A 209 -1.65 -3.46 -34.05
CA LYS A 209 -2.19 -4.61 -33.31
C LYS A 209 -2.86 -4.24 -32.00
N GLN A 210 -2.91 -2.97 -31.61
CA GLN A 210 -3.50 -2.53 -30.35
C GLN A 210 -5.03 -2.71 -30.27
N SER A 211 -5.71 -2.90 -31.39
CA SER A 211 -7.18 -3.12 -31.44
C SER A 211 -7.61 -4.56 -31.17
N CYS A 212 -6.69 -5.47 -30.83
CA CYS A 212 -6.98 -6.90 -30.66
C CYS A 212 -7.76 -7.25 -29.38
N LEU A 213 -7.83 -6.39 -28.38
CA LEU A 213 -8.49 -6.66 -27.09
C LEU A 213 -9.97 -6.27 -27.12
N LYS A 214 -10.84 -7.10 -27.71
CA LYS A 214 -12.26 -6.77 -27.93
C LYS A 214 -13.22 -7.33 -26.88
N ASN A 215 -13.02 -8.57 -26.44
CA ASN A 215 -13.96 -9.30 -25.59
C ASN A 215 -13.49 -9.25 -24.13
N VAL A 216 -13.89 -8.22 -23.38
CA VAL A 216 -13.43 -8.01 -22.00
C VAL A 216 -14.37 -8.66 -21.00
N VAL A 217 -13.83 -9.57 -20.20
CA VAL A 217 -14.46 -10.12 -18.99
C VAL A 217 -13.85 -9.41 -17.79
N GLN A 218 -14.65 -8.59 -17.12
CA GLN A 218 -14.20 -7.85 -15.95
C GLN A 218 -14.23 -8.71 -14.70
N ILE A 219 -13.08 -8.81 -14.01
CA ILE A 219 -12.90 -9.47 -12.71
C ILE A 219 -12.05 -8.54 -11.85
N ASN A 220 -12.66 -7.83 -10.93
CA ASN A 220 -12.02 -6.76 -10.13
C ASN A 220 -11.03 -7.26 -9.06
N HIS A 221 -10.54 -8.48 -9.17
CA HIS A 221 -9.59 -9.08 -8.24
C HIS A 221 -8.60 -9.98 -8.99
N ILE A 222 -7.28 -9.79 -8.77
CA ILE A 222 -6.23 -10.54 -9.49
C ILE A 222 -6.37 -12.04 -9.30
N ARG A 223 -6.61 -12.52 -8.08
CA ARG A 223 -6.80 -13.96 -7.85
C ARG A 223 -7.99 -14.52 -8.63
N GLY A 224 -9.03 -13.73 -8.83
CA GLY A 224 -10.16 -14.09 -9.71
C GLY A 224 -9.74 -14.21 -11.18
N ILE A 225 -8.89 -13.29 -11.68
CA ILE A 225 -8.31 -13.36 -13.03
C ILE A 225 -7.48 -14.63 -13.19
N ILE A 226 -6.61 -14.93 -12.21
CA ILE A 226 -5.77 -16.14 -12.21
C ILE A 226 -6.63 -17.40 -12.27
N ASN A 227 -7.63 -17.51 -11.39
CA ASN A 227 -8.56 -18.66 -11.39
C ASN A 227 -9.36 -18.76 -12.68
N GLY A 228 -9.77 -17.61 -13.27
CA GLY A 228 -10.42 -17.56 -14.58
C GLY A 228 -9.51 -18.11 -15.70
N ALA A 229 -8.23 -17.73 -15.70
CA ALA A 229 -7.24 -18.23 -16.65
C ALA A 229 -7.00 -19.75 -16.48
N ILE A 230 -6.88 -20.24 -15.24
CA ILE A 230 -6.76 -21.67 -14.93
C ILE A 230 -7.96 -22.46 -15.48
N SER A 231 -9.17 -21.96 -15.28
CA SER A 231 -10.40 -22.62 -15.75
C SER A 231 -10.67 -22.47 -17.25
N GLY A 232 -9.78 -21.81 -18.01
CA GLY A 232 -9.94 -21.62 -19.44
C GLY A 232 -11.01 -20.60 -19.82
N LEU A 233 -11.30 -19.62 -18.97
CA LEU A 233 -12.25 -18.54 -19.28
C LEU A 233 -11.69 -17.55 -20.30
N GLY A 234 -10.36 -17.36 -20.31
CA GLY A 234 -9.69 -16.41 -21.19
C GLY A 234 -8.21 -16.23 -20.85
N ILE A 235 -7.59 -15.18 -21.43
CA ILE A 235 -6.21 -14.77 -21.10
C ILE A 235 -6.24 -13.62 -20.11
N GLY A 236 -5.45 -13.73 -19.05
CA GLY A 236 -5.20 -12.68 -18.06
C GLY A 236 -3.88 -11.97 -18.29
N PHE A 237 -3.73 -10.76 -17.73
CA PHE A 237 -2.47 -10.03 -17.63
C PHE A 237 -2.31 -9.57 -16.19
N VAL A 238 -1.26 -10.08 -15.52
CA VAL A 238 -1.10 -9.94 -14.07
C VAL A 238 0.36 -9.71 -13.70
N PRO A 239 0.64 -9.17 -12.50
CA PRO A 239 1.98 -9.16 -11.93
C PRO A 239 2.54 -10.58 -11.82
N LYS A 240 3.75 -10.81 -12.34
CA LYS A 240 4.37 -12.14 -12.41
C LYS A 240 4.51 -12.79 -11.04
N TYR A 241 4.81 -12.00 -9.99
CA TYR A 241 4.95 -12.51 -8.62
C TYR A 241 3.67 -13.15 -8.05
N THR A 242 2.50 -12.89 -8.65
CA THR A 242 1.22 -13.47 -8.20
C THR A 242 0.97 -14.88 -8.75
N VAL A 243 1.77 -15.33 -9.71
CA VAL A 243 1.58 -16.59 -10.48
C VAL A 243 2.85 -17.41 -10.64
N ILE A 244 3.89 -17.17 -9.83
CA ILE A 244 5.19 -17.88 -9.93
C ILE A 244 4.95 -19.38 -9.88
N ARG A 245 4.22 -19.84 -8.86
CA ARG A 245 3.95 -21.26 -8.65
C ARG A 245 3.16 -21.88 -9.81
N GLU A 246 2.11 -21.21 -10.28
CA GLU A 246 1.29 -21.69 -11.36
C GLU A 246 2.07 -21.80 -12.69
N LEU A 247 3.06 -20.90 -12.90
CA LEU A 247 3.97 -20.96 -14.05
C LEU A 247 5.00 -22.10 -13.90
N GLU A 248 5.59 -22.27 -12.73
CA GLU A 248 6.54 -23.36 -12.45
C GLU A 248 5.90 -24.74 -12.56
N GLU A 249 4.69 -24.90 -12.03
CA GLU A 249 3.89 -26.14 -12.12
C GLU A 249 3.25 -26.33 -13.49
N LYS A 250 3.39 -25.35 -14.42
CA LYS A 250 2.81 -25.34 -15.76
C LYS A 250 1.26 -25.46 -15.77
N VAL A 251 0.61 -25.09 -14.70
CA VAL A 251 -0.84 -24.91 -14.62
C VAL A 251 -1.27 -23.73 -15.49
N LEU A 252 -0.44 -22.70 -15.50
CA LEU A 252 -0.53 -21.57 -16.41
C LEU A 252 0.76 -21.47 -17.24
N VAL A 253 0.66 -20.88 -18.41
CA VAL A 253 1.78 -20.53 -19.28
C VAL A 253 1.62 -19.11 -19.78
N ASP A 254 2.75 -18.48 -20.15
CA ASP A 254 2.74 -17.22 -20.86
C ASP A 254 2.61 -17.48 -22.37
N PRO A 255 1.50 -17.11 -23.00
CA PRO A 255 1.32 -17.28 -24.45
C PRO A 255 2.18 -16.33 -25.28
N PHE A 256 2.69 -15.23 -24.71
CA PHE A 256 3.43 -14.19 -25.43
C PHE A 256 4.73 -13.79 -24.72
N PRO A 257 5.67 -14.72 -24.46
CA PRO A 257 6.85 -14.49 -23.64
C PRO A 257 7.85 -13.48 -24.24
N GLY A 258 7.69 -13.16 -25.53
CA GLY A 258 8.51 -12.15 -26.21
C GLY A 258 8.09 -10.71 -25.94
N ILE A 259 6.90 -10.48 -25.38
CA ILE A 259 6.39 -9.15 -25.07
C ILE A 259 6.83 -8.75 -23.67
N LYS A 260 7.57 -7.66 -23.58
CA LYS A 260 8.06 -7.10 -22.29
C LYS A 260 7.37 -5.78 -22.02
N PRO A 261 6.25 -5.79 -21.28
CA PRO A 261 5.52 -4.59 -20.93
C PRO A 261 6.35 -3.69 -20.01
N GLY A 262 5.98 -2.41 -19.94
CA GLY A 262 6.54 -1.49 -18.95
C GLY A 262 6.33 -2.02 -17.53
N ALA A 263 7.27 -1.72 -16.65
CA ALA A 263 7.30 -2.24 -15.30
C ALA A 263 7.16 -1.09 -14.28
N ASP A 264 6.37 -1.33 -13.23
CA ASP A 264 6.25 -0.43 -12.10
C ASP A 264 7.35 -0.70 -11.07
N HIS A 265 7.61 0.25 -10.17
CA HIS A 265 8.61 0.13 -9.13
C HIS A 265 7.92 0.01 -7.77
N PHE A 266 8.13 -1.10 -7.09
CA PHE A 266 7.75 -1.22 -5.70
C PHE A 266 8.74 -0.49 -4.81
N ASN A 267 8.20 0.33 -3.92
CA ASN A 267 8.97 1.10 -2.95
C ASN A 267 8.39 0.91 -1.55
N ILE A 268 9.25 1.07 -0.56
CA ILE A 268 8.85 1.25 0.83
C ILE A 268 8.70 2.76 1.06
N TYR A 269 7.53 3.16 1.57
CA TYR A 269 7.24 4.53 1.95
C TYR A 269 7.08 4.61 3.46
N ILE A 270 7.87 5.45 4.10
CA ILE A 270 7.87 5.62 5.54
C ILE A 270 8.16 7.08 5.87
N LYS A 271 7.51 7.65 6.89
CA LYS A 271 7.87 8.99 7.38
C LYS A 271 9.28 8.96 7.97
N LYS A 272 10.11 9.96 7.67
CA LYS A 272 11.52 10.02 8.08
C LYS A 272 11.69 9.86 9.59
N GLU A 273 10.81 10.49 10.37
CA GLU A 273 10.80 10.35 11.82
C GLU A 273 10.50 8.92 12.30
N LYS A 274 9.66 8.20 11.57
CA LYS A 274 9.34 6.79 11.86
C LYS A 274 10.49 5.84 11.48
N LEU A 275 11.29 6.21 10.48
CA LEU A 275 12.46 5.44 10.06
C LEU A 275 13.57 5.44 11.13
N GLU A 276 13.62 6.49 12.00
CA GLU A 276 14.58 6.56 13.11
C GLU A 276 14.34 5.50 14.20
N PHE A 277 13.14 4.92 14.28
CA PHE A 277 12.85 3.85 15.22
C PHE A 277 13.52 2.55 14.82
N GLU A 278 14.30 1.95 15.71
CA GLU A 278 15.09 0.73 15.48
C GLU A 278 14.22 -0.42 14.90
N LYS A 279 12.99 -0.59 15.41
CA LYS A 279 12.03 -1.59 14.91
C LYS A 279 11.75 -1.44 13.41
N ASN A 280 11.47 -0.20 12.98
CA ASN A 280 11.14 0.08 11.58
C ASN A 280 12.38 -0.04 10.70
N LYS A 281 13.52 0.45 11.19
CA LYS A 281 14.81 0.31 10.51
C LYS A 281 15.17 -1.16 10.30
N ALA A 282 15.01 -1.99 11.33
CA ALA A 282 15.26 -3.43 11.23
C ALA A 282 14.38 -4.09 10.15
N LEU A 283 13.08 -3.73 10.09
CA LEU A 283 12.17 -4.26 9.07
C LEU A 283 12.55 -3.77 7.65
N VAL A 284 12.85 -2.48 7.50
CA VAL A 284 13.27 -1.90 6.21
C VAL A 284 14.56 -2.55 5.74
N ASP A 285 15.56 -2.69 6.62
CA ASP A 285 16.84 -3.34 6.33
C ASP A 285 16.64 -4.81 5.94
N TYR A 286 15.72 -5.51 6.59
CA TYR A 286 15.38 -6.88 6.25
C TYR A 286 14.78 -6.97 4.84
N LEU A 287 13.75 -6.16 4.55
CA LEU A 287 13.05 -6.18 3.27
C LEU A 287 13.96 -5.81 2.09
N THR A 288 14.85 -4.84 2.28
CA THR A 288 15.80 -4.40 1.23
C THR A 288 16.94 -5.39 0.97
N ARG A 289 17.19 -6.35 1.86
CA ARG A 289 18.16 -7.44 1.67
C ARG A 289 17.58 -8.64 0.94
N LEU A 290 16.27 -8.73 0.81
CA LEU A 290 15.63 -9.80 0.03
C LEU A 290 16.07 -9.67 -1.44
N LYS A 291 16.41 -10.80 -2.05
CA LYS A 291 16.89 -10.82 -3.44
C LYS A 291 15.72 -10.60 -4.40
N PRO A 292 15.94 -9.98 -5.57
CA PRO A 292 14.88 -9.84 -6.59
C PRO A 292 14.20 -11.17 -6.94
N SER A 293 14.92 -12.29 -6.95
CA SER A 293 14.37 -13.63 -7.19
C SER A 293 13.31 -14.05 -6.15
N GLU A 294 13.40 -13.56 -4.91
CA GLU A 294 12.40 -13.82 -3.86
C GLU A 294 11.09 -13.05 -4.11
N PHE A 295 11.14 -12.00 -4.92
CA PHE A 295 9.97 -11.28 -5.43
C PHE A 295 9.50 -11.80 -6.81
N GLY A 296 10.05 -12.92 -7.29
CA GLY A 296 9.74 -13.46 -8.61
C GLY A 296 10.29 -12.63 -9.77
N VAL A 297 11.28 -11.79 -9.50
CA VAL A 297 11.96 -10.94 -10.48
C VAL A 297 13.35 -11.53 -10.71
N GLY A 298 13.55 -12.12 -11.89
CA GLY A 298 14.82 -12.76 -12.28
C GLY A 298 14.93 -12.83 -13.78
#